data_ac24f7e94923eb54ffabc4b306ded065
#
_entry.id   ac24f7e94923eb54ffabc4b306ded065
#
_cell.length_a   1.000
_cell.length_b   1.000
_cell.length_c   1.000
_cell.angle_alpha   90.00
_cell.angle_beta   90.00
_cell.angle_gamma   90.00
#
_symmetry.space_group_name_H-M   'P 1'
#
loop_
_entity.id
_entity.type
_entity.pdbx_description
1 polymer ?
#
loop_
_entity_poly.entity_id
_entity_poly.type
_entity_poly.pdbx_seq_one_letter_code
_entity_poly.pdbx_strand_id
1 'polypeptide(L)'
;MNPEITVIVPYHNERDSIEFTLERVGEQSLPAAAAIFVNSTSTDDTFDVVDNWIRKNQHKYATRFVNVFEDTDNPASSKNAGIRRATTAWLAFMDCGQNFEKSWLERQFRFAEENGVEIVSGTVYLTGENWVDRCAVAQTYGYKRCRPCLPTTLLKKSIFEKTGLLQEGRRAGYDAAWLIKLGRLGIKRGINEGVRINYIGFNFSSNLAGLYKKSVLYAKPSVAIEGYLTPYLYIAGPLLFMLTLAISVKAAAFLLLFYFLARIIFIPVLKSRGILFYKEHPLEALLGLGIVGFIIDLGKSVGTWQGIYHYFPRSSAAGR
;
A
#
# COMPACT_ATOMS: atom_id res chain seq x y z
N MET A 1 25.88 -15.01 14.83
CA MET A 1 24.58 -15.72 14.87
C MET A 1 23.74 -15.16 13.75
N ASN A 2 23.13 -16.02 12.93
CA ASN A 2 22.16 -15.54 11.94
C ASN A 2 20.95 -14.94 12.69
N PRO A 3 20.44 -13.78 12.26
CA PRO A 3 19.28 -13.17 12.89
C PRO A 3 18.05 -14.07 12.71
N GLU A 4 17.28 -14.24 13.77
CA GLU A 4 16.00 -14.94 13.67
C GLU A 4 14.93 -13.98 13.13
N ILE A 5 14.52 -14.21 11.89
CA ILE A 5 13.54 -13.39 11.17
C ILE A 5 12.34 -14.27 10.80
N THR A 6 11.13 -13.77 11.02
CA THR A 6 9.92 -14.36 10.45
C THR A 6 9.44 -13.50 9.28
N VAL A 7 9.29 -14.12 8.11
CA VAL A 7 8.63 -13.49 6.95
C VAL A 7 7.12 -13.70 7.07
N ILE A 8 6.33 -12.65 6.87
CA ILE A 8 4.86 -12.69 6.91
C ILE A 8 4.34 -12.31 5.52
N VAL A 9 3.59 -13.22 4.91
CA VAL A 9 3.02 -13.08 3.57
C VAL A 9 1.50 -13.25 3.64
N PRO A 10 0.71 -12.17 3.70
CA PRO A 10 -0.74 -12.29 3.54
C PRO A 10 -1.08 -12.55 2.07
N TYR A 11 -2.08 -13.38 1.81
CA TYR A 11 -2.56 -13.64 0.46
C TYR A 11 -4.07 -13.84 0.39
N HIS A 12 -4.66 -13.51 -0.78
CA HIS A 12 -6.09 -13.68 -1.08
C HIS A 12 -6.28 -13.80 -2.59
N ASN A 13 -6.70 -14.97 -3.07
CA ASN A 13 -6.89 -15.26 -4.50
C ASN A 13 -5.62 -14.96 -5.33
N GLU A 14 -4.51 -15.59 -4.96
CA GLU A 14 -3.18 -15.37 -5.55
C GLU A 14 -2.67 -16.61 -6.30
N ARG A 15 -3.60 -17.41 -6.87
CA ARG A 15 -3.29 -18.69 -7.52
C ARG A 15 -2.14 -18.60 -8.53
N ASP A 16 -2.09 -17.51 -9.30
CA ASP A 16 -1.12 -17.34 -10.37
C ASP A 16 0.26 -16.84 -9.89
N SER A 17 0.35 -16.26 -8.69
CA SER A 17 1.54 -15.61 -8.16
C SER A 17 2.14 -16.26 -6.92
N ILE A 18 1.38 -17.14 -6.26
CA ILE A 18 1.75 -17.65 -4.93
C ILE A 18 2.97 -18.57 -4.96
N GLU A 19 3.10 -19.46 -5.93
CA GLU A 19 4.25 -20.38 -6.03
C GLU A 19 5.55 -19.59 -6.28
N PHE A 20 5.51 -18.58 -7.15
CA PHE A 20 6.63 -17.66 -7.36
C PHE A 20 7.03 -16.97 -6.05
N THR A 21 6.06 -16.53 -5.24
CA THR A 21 6.32 -15.87 -3.97
C THR A 21 6.95 -16.84 -2.95
N LEU A 22 6.46 -18.08 -2.88
CA LEU A 22 7.04 -19.13 -2.03
C LEU A 22 8.51 -19.38 -2.37
N GLU A 23 8.83 -19.49 -3.67
CA GLU A 23 10.21 -19.67 -4.15
C GLU A 23 11.09 -18.46 -3.78
N ARG A 24 10.63 -17.23 -4.03
CA ARG A 24 11.39 -16.01 -3.67
C ARG A 24 11.69 -15.91 -2.19
N VAL A 25 10.78 -16.35 -1.32
CA VAL A 25 11.01 -16.42 0.14
C VAL A 25 12.02 -17.51 0.47
N GLY A 26 11.92 -18.69 -0.14
CA GLY A 26 12.83 -19.81 0.11
C GLY A 26 14.27 -19.56 -0.37
N GLU A 27 14.42 -18.81 -1.46
CA GLU A 27 15.71 -18.52 -2.09
C GLU A 27 16.47 -17.33 -1.50
N GLN A 28 15.99 -16.74 -0.40
CA GLN A 28 16.71 -15.62 0.23
C GLN A 28 18.12 -16.05 0.68
N SER A 29 19.15 -15.24 0.37
CA SER A 29 20.57 -15.50 0.76
C SER A 29 20.75 -15.54 2.28
N LEU A 30 19.93 -14.79 3.03
CA LEU A 30 19.75 -14.92 4.47
C LEU A 30 18.44 -15.67 4.70
N PRO A 31 18.46 -16.97 5.00
CA PRO A 31 17.25 -17.73 5.22
C PRO A 31 16.47 -17.18 6.43
N ALA A 32 15.17 -17.03 6.31
CA ALA A 32 14.31 -16.74 7.44
C ALA A 32 14.18 -17.97 8.35
N ALA A 33 14.05 -17.76 9.66
CA ALA A 33 13.74 -18.86 10.60
C ALA A 33 12.37 -19.47 10.29
N ALA A 34 11.38 -18.65 9.91
CA ALA A 34 10.06 -19.07 9.46
C ALA A 34 9.48 -18.13 8.41
N ALA A 35 8.62 -18.66 7.55
CA ALA A 35 7.77 -17.90 6.64
C ALA A 35 6.31 -18.30 6.89
N ILE A 36 5.50 -17.35 7.33
CA ILE A 36 4.08 -17.54 7.65
C ILE A 36 3.25 -16.95 6.51
N PHE A 37 2.66 -17.83 5.72
CA PHE A 37 1.70 -17.49 4.68
C PHE A 37 0.31 -17.48 5.30
N VAL A 38 -0.37 -16.33 5.22
CA VAL A 38 -1.67 -16.15 5.88
C VAL A 38 -2.75 -15.97 4.82
N ASN A 39 -3.56 -17.00 4.65
CA ASN A 39 -4.74 -16.97 3.79
C ASN A 39 -5.81 -16.04 4.39
N SER A 40 -6.29 -15.14 3.58
CA SER A 40 -7.37 -14.19 3.90
C SER A 40 -8.63 -14.58 3.14
N THR A 41 -9.25 -15.71 3.55
CA THR A 41 -10.50 -16.24 2.93
C THR A 41 -10.47 -16.33 1.41
N SER A 42 -9.41 -16.89 0.81
CA SER A 42 -9.37 -17.15 -0.63
C SER A 42 -10.54 -18.04 -1.05
N THR A 43 -11.13 -17.71 -2.20
CA THR A 43 -12.26 -18.43 -2.80
C THR A 43 -11.84 -19.33 -3.96
N ASP A 44 -10.57 -19.23 -4.35
CA ASP A 44 -9.90 -20.11 -5.31
C ASP A 44 -9.08 -21.20 -4.59
N ASP A 45 -8.34 -22.01 -5.34
CA ASP A 45 -7.51 -23.10 -4.81
C ASP A 45 -6.14 -22.65 -4.25
N THR A 46 -5.90 -21.34 -4.06
CA THR A 46 -4.61 -20.82 -3.58
C THR A 46 -4.15 -21.46 -2.28
N PHE A 47 -5.08 -21.70 -1.33
CA PHE A 47 -4.75 -22.33 -0.04
C PHE A 47 -4.16 -23.72 -0.20
N ASP A 48 -4.80 -24.54 -1.03
CA ASP A 48 -4.36 -25.92 -1.30
C ASP A 48 -3.04 -25.94 -2.08
N VAL A 49 -2.82 -24.96 -2.96
CA VAL A 49 -1.56 -24.78 -3.68
C VAL A 49 -0.41 -24.53 -2.71
N VAL A 50 -0.58 -23.64 -1.73
CA VAL A 50 0.44 -23.38 -0.69
C VAL A 50 0.75 -24.63 0.10
N ASP A 51 -0.25 -25.36 0.58
CA ASP A 51 -0.06 -26.58 1.36
C ASP A 51 0.64 -27.67 0.55
N ASN A 52 0.24 -27.86 -0.71
CA ASN A 52 0.86 -28.81 -1.61
C ASN A 52 2.31 -28.43 -1.92
N TRP A 53 2.58 -27.16 -2.14
CA TRP A 53 3.94 -26.69 -2.40
C TRP A 53 4.85 -26.91 -1.18
N ILE A 54 4.38 -26.58 0.03
CA ILE A 54 5.12 -26.81 1.29
C ILE A 54 5.45 -28.29 1.45
N ARG A 55 4.46 -29.18 1.33
CA ARG A 55 4.68 -30.65 1.44
C ARG A 55 5.76 -31.14 0.47
N LYS A 56 5.79 -30.63 -0.76
CA LYS A 56 6.72 -31.06 -1.80
C LYS A 56 8.12 -30.44 -1.66
N ASN A 57 8.23 -29.23 -1.14
CA ASN A 57 9.44 -28.41 -1.29
C ASN A 57 10.10 -28.03 0.05
N GLN A 58 9.44 -28.20 1.22
CA GLN A 58 10.01 -27.80 2.52
C GLN A 58 11.44 -28.30 2.74
N HIS A 59 11.73 -29.51 2.33
CA HIS A 59 13.05 -30.13 2.51
C HIS A 59 14.20 -29.45 1.71
N LYS A 60 13.87 -28.61 0.72
CA LYS A 60 14.83 -27.91 -0.12
C LYS A 60 15.34 -26.60 0.51
N TYR A 61 14.66 -26.09 1.51
CA TYR A 61 14.90 -24.77 2.08
C TYR A 61 15.16 -24.84 3.59
N ALA A 62 16.08 -23.99 4.06
CA ALA A 62 16.34 -23.82 5.49
C ALA A 62 15.19 -23.08 6.21
N THR A 63 14.44 -22.24 5.50
CA THR A 63 13.28 -21.52 6.00
C THR A 63 12.13 -22.51 6.28
N ARG A 64 11.54 -22.47 7.49
CA ARG A 64 10.34 -23.23 7.82
C ARG A 64 9.10 -22.52 7.28
N PHE A 65 8.38 -23.12 6.34
CA PHE A 65 7.13 -22.61 5.80
C PHE A 65 5.91 -23.06 6.62
N VAL A 66 4.99 -22.14 6.85
CA VAL A 66 3.74 -22.40 7.57
C VAL A 66 2.59 -21.76 6.80
N ASN A 67 1.55 -22.51 6.47
CA ASN A 67 0.31 -21.99 5.91
C ASN A 67 -0.74 -21.84 7.01
N VAL A 68 -1.41 -20.71 7.06
CA VAL A 68 -2.38 -20.36 8.10
C VAL A 68 -3.65 -19.83 7.45
N PHE A 69 -4.79 -20.35 7.88
CA PHE A 69 -6.08 -19.77 7.53
C PHE A 69 -6.48 -18.72 8.56
N GLU A 70 -6.94 -17.56 8.08
CA GLU A 70 -7.53 -16.51 8.90
C GLU A 70 -8.87 -16.09 8.30
N ASP A 71 -9.94 -16.24 9.09
CA ASP A 71 -11.31 -15.94 8.66
C ASP A 71 -11.54 -14.43 8.62
N THR A 72 -10.93 -13.79 7.62
CA THR A 72 -11.03 -12.34 7.41
C THR A 72 -10.70 -11.98 5.96
N ASP A 73 -11.39 -11.00 5.42
CA ASP A 73 -11.07 -10.38 4.12
C ASP A 73 -10.17 -9.13 4.26
N ASN A 74 -9.58 -8.94 5.44
CA ASN A 74 -8.89 -7.72 5.84
C ASN A 74 -7.36 -7.92 5.86
N PRO A 75 -6.59 -7.22 5.01
CA PRO A 75 -5.14 -7.37 4.97
C PRO A 75 -4.41 -7.04 6.28
N ALA A 76 -4.97 -6.14 7.11
CA ALA A 76 -4.39 -5.85 8.43
C ALA A 76 -4.55 -7.02 9.38
N SER A 77 -5.73 -7.66 9.40
CA SER A 77 -5.99 -8.85 10.24
C SER A 77 -5.08 -10.01 9.86
N SER A 78 -4.88 -10.27 8.56
CA SER A 78 -3.96 -11.31 8.10
C SER A 78 -2.51 -11.02 8.50
N LYS A 79 -2.05 -9.77 8.36
CA LYS A 79 -0.72 -9.38 8.86
C LYS A 79 -0.62 -9.54 10.38
N ASN A 80 -1.64 -9.13 11.13
CA ASN A 80 -1.70 -9.28 12.58
C ASN A 80 -1.68 -10.75 13.03
N ALA A 81 -2.36 -11.63 12.31
CA ALA A 81 -2.32 -13.06 12.55
C ALA A 81 -0.91 -13.62 12.40
N GLY A 82 -0.18 -13.19 11.37
CA GLY A 82 1.24 -13.52 11.20
C GLY A 82 2.11 -12.95 12.33
N ILE A 83 1.90 -11.68 12.74
CA ILE A 83 2.65 -11.04 13.84
C ILE A 83 2.44 -11.80 15.16
N ARG A 84 1.20 -12.18 15.46
CA ARG A 84 0.88 -12.93 16.69
C ARG A 84 1.57 -14.30 16.72
N ARG A 85 1.64 -15.01 15.59
CA ARG A 85 2.23 -16.36 15.45
C ARG A 85 3.76 -16.35 15.38
N ALA A 86 4.37 -15.24 14.99
CA ALA A 86 5.83 -15.14 14.92
C ALA A 86 6.46 -15.18 16.31
N THR A 87 7.52 -15.97 16.46
CA THR A 87 8.28 -16.11 17.73
C THR A 87 9.63 -15.41 17.70
N THR A 88 10.05 -14.93 16.54
CA THR A 88 11.36 -14.32 16.30
C THR A 88 11.39 -12.83 16.68
N ALA A 89 12.59 -12.30 16.92
CA ALA A 89 12.78 -10.89 17.25
C ALA A 89 12.52 -9.94 16.09
N TRP A 90 12.75 -10.39 14.85
CA TRP A 90 12.55 -9.61 13.64
C TRP A 90 11.41 -10.16 12.79
N LEU A 91 10.66 -9.24 12.18
CA LEU A 91 9.57 -9.51 11.25
C LEU A 91 9.86 -8.85 9.92
N ALA A 92 9.61 -9.56 8.83
CA ALA A 92 9.70 -9.03 7.47
C ALA A 92 8.35 -9.18 6.77
N PHE A 93 7.81 -8.12 6.17
CA PHE A 93 6.58 -8.16 5.41
C PHE A 93 6.86 -8.26 3.92
N MET A 94 6.25 -9.24 3.28
CA MET A 94 6.22 -9.41 1.83
C MET A 94 4.78 -9.56 1.37
N ASP A 95 4.38 -8.91 0.28
CA ASP A 95 3.10 -9.18 -0.38
C ASP A 95 3.31 -10.12 -1.57
N CYS A 96 2.30 -10.90 -1.93
CA CYS A 96 2.33 -11.76 -3.11
C CYS A 96 2.54 -10.96 -4.40
N GLY A 97 3.11 -11.60 -5.43
CA GLY A 97 3.36 -11.00 -6.74
C GLY A 97 4.45 -9.94 -6.76
N GLN A 98 5.22 -9.78 -5.68
CA GLN A 98 6.38 -8.90 -5.64
C GLN A 98 7.66 -9.66 -6.00
N ASN A 99 8.48 -9.08 -6.87
CA ASN A 99 9.78 -9.65 -7.21
C ASN A 99 10.85 -9.15 -6.25
N PHE A 100 11.11 -9.94 -5.22
CA PHE A 100 12.18 -9.70 -4.26
C PHE A 100 13.51 -10.29 -4.79
N GLU A 101 14.58 -9.50 -4.71
CA GLU A 101 15.93 -10.00 -4.96
C GLU A 101 16.33 -11.06 -3.93
N LYS A 102 17.15 -12.04 -4.29
CA LYS A 102 17.64 -13.07 -3.36
C LYS A 102 18.36 -12.50 -2.14
N SER A 103 19.00 -11.36 -2.27
CA SER A 103 19.71 -10.67 -1.18
C SER A 103 18.85 -9.67 -0.41
N TRP A 104 17.53 -9.62 -0.64
CA TRP A 104 16.67 -8.60 -0.06
C TRP A 104 16.68 -8.62 1.47
N LEU A 105 16.45 -9.79 2.07
CA LEU A 105 16.36 -9.93 3.52
C LEU A 105 17.70 -9.62 4.20
N GLU A 106 18.80 -10.11 3.63
CA GLU A 106 20.16 -9.85 4.09
C GLU A 106 20.48 -8.35 4.05
N ARG A 107 20.18 -7.69 2.94
CA ARG A 107 20.47 -6.25 2.75
C ARG A 107 19.62 -5.38 3.68
N GLN A 108 18.37 -5.75 3.94
CA GLN A 108 17.53 -5.05 4.91
C GLN A 108 18.06 -5.22 6.33
N PHE A 109 18.46 -6.44 6.70
CA PHE A 109 19.00 -6.69 8.03
C PHE A 109 20.34 -5.98 8.24
N ARG A 110 21.27 -6.06 7.28
CA ARG A 110 22.55 -5.36 7.34
C ARG A 110 22.35 -3.84 7.47
N PHE A 111 21.43 -3.27 6.71
CA PHE A 111 21.09 -1.84 6.84
C PHE A 111 20.58 -1.49 8.24
N ALA A 112 19.76 -2.34 8.87
CA ALA A 112 19.29 -2.12 10.22
C ALA A 112 20.44 -2.07 11.23
N GLU A 113 21.37 -3.01 11.14
CA GLU A 113 22.56 -3.12 12.00
C GLU A 113 23.49 -1.91 11.82
N GLU A 114 23.86 -1.59 10.56
CA GLU A 114 24.78 -0.50 10.25
C GLU A 114 24.25 0.88 10.67
N ASN A 115 22.94 1.08 10.64
CA ASN A 115 22.32 2.37 10.96
C ASN A 115 21.69 2.40 12.37
N GLY A 116 21.75 1.31 13.12
CA GLY A 116 21.19 1.24 14.48
C GLY A 116 19.69 1.50 14.53
N VAL A 117 18.91 1.05 13.50
CA VAL A 117 17.47 1.27 13.40
C VAL A 117 16.68 0.00 13.61
N GLU A 118 15.52 0.13 14.24
CA GLU A 118 14.63 -1.00 14.54
C GLU A 118 13.57 -1.24 13.45
N ILE A 119 13.46 -0.32 12.49
CA ILE A 119 12.56 -0.41 11.34
C ILE A 119 13.32 0.00 10.09
N VAL A 120 13.33 -0.86 9.06
CA VAL A 120 13.89 -0.56 7.75
C VAL A 120 12.81 -0.78 6.71
N SER A 121 12.38 0.27 6.04
CA SER A 121 11.52 0.17 4.87
C SER A 121 12.38 -0.01 3.63
N GLY A 122 12.08 -1.01 2.81
CA GLY A 122 12.49 -1.03 1.42
C GLY A 122 11.64 -0.08 0.58
N THR A 123 11.89 -0.05 -0.72
CA THR A 123 11.18 0.85 -1.64
C THR A 123 10.50 0.09 -2.76
N VAL A 124 9.30 0.52 -3.12
CA VAL A 124 8.56 0.03 -4.28
C VAL A 124 8.72 1.02 -5.43
N TYR A 125 8.92 0.45 -6.62
CA TYR A 125 9.07 1.18 -7.86
C TYR A 125 7.90 0.85 -8.79
N LEU A 126 7.10 1.87 -9.13
CA LEU A 126 5.87 1.70 -9.90
C LEU A 126 5.98 2.41 -11.24
N THR A 127 5.52 1.73 -12.31
CA THR A 127 5.48 2.26 -13.67
C THR A 127 4.07 2.30 -14.25
N GLY A 128 3.26 1.26 -14.02
CA GLY A 128 1.96 1.05 -14.64
C GLY A 128 2.07 0.32 -16.00
N GLU A 129 1.09 -0.54 -16.29
CA GLU A 129 1.10 -1.39 -17.49
C GLU A 129 0.43 -0.70 -18.69
N ASN A 130 -0.69 -0.05 -18.46
CA ASN A 130 -1.46 0.67 -19.47
C ASN A 130 -1.46 2.18 -19.21
N TRP A 131 -2.03 2.97 -20.10
CA TRP A 131 -2.03 4.43 -19.98
C TRP A 131 -2.77 4.95 -18.74
N VAL A 132 -3.87 4.29 -18.33
CA VAL A 132 -4.63 4.66 -17.12
C VAL A 132 -3.78 4.42 -15.88
N ASP A 133 -3.14 3.25 -15.79
CA ASP A 133 -2.28 2.89 -14.66
C ASP A 133 -1.06 3.79 -14.59
N ARG A 134 -0.39 4.09 -15.72
CA ARG A 134 0.75 5.00 -15.75
C ARG A 134 0.38 6.40 -15.28
N CYS A 135 -0.72 6.97 -15.77
CA CYS A 135 -1.24 8.25 -15.31
C CYS A 135 -1.65 8.21 -13.82
N ALA A 136 -2.31 7.13 -13.39
CA ALA A 136 -2.71 6.95 -11.99
C ALA A 136 -1.50 6.85 -11.05
N VAL A 137 -0.46 6.14 -11.46
CA VAL A 137 0.82 6.08 -10.73
C VAL A 137 1.45 7.48 -10.63
N ALA A 138 1.52 8.23 -11.74
CA ALA A 138 2.05 9.59 -11.73
C ALA A 138 1.26 10.54 -10.82
N GLN A 139 -0.06 10.37 -10.74
CA GLN A 139 -0.96 11.17 -9.90
C GLN A 139 -0.95 10.79 -8.42
N THR A 140 -0.53 9.58 -8.06
CA THR A 140 -0.66 9.04 -6.70
C THR A 140 0.68 8.70 -6.05
N TYR A 141 1.33 7.65 -6.51
CA TYR A 141 2.59 7.13 -5.94
C TYR A 141 3.83 7.84 -6.49
N GLY A 142 3.76 8.31 -7.73
CA GLY A 142 4.86 8.91 -8.48
C GLY A 142 5.51 7.92 -9.44
N TYR A 143 5.55 8.29 -10.71
CA TYR A 143 6.12 7.48 -11.78
C TYR A 143 7.63 7.32 -11.61
N LYS A 144 8.10 6.07 -11.61
CA LYS A 144 9.50 5.70 -11.41
C LYS A 144 10.15 6.34 -10.16
N ARG A 145 9.37 6.60 -9.13
CA ARG A 145 9.85 7.09 -7.84
C ARG A 145 9.79 5.97 -6.81
N CYS A 146 10.91 5.69 -6.17
CA CYS A 146 10.95 4.77 -5.05
C CYS A 146 10.15 5.32 -3.87
N ARG A 147 9.26 4.52 -3.32
CA ARG A 147 8.47 4.88 -2.13
C ARG A 147 8.55 3.79 -1.08
N PRO A 148 8.79 4.16 0.19
CA PRO A 148 8.69 3.24 1.29
C PRO A 148 7.27 2.70 1.42
N CYS A 149 7.15 1.41 1.68
CA CYS A 149 5.87 0.77 1.95
C CYS A 149 6.01 -0.37 2.97
N LEU A 150 4.91 -0.68 3.67
CA LEU A 150 4.91 -1.76 4.66
C LEU A 150 5.27 -3.13 4.06
N PRO A 151 4.78 -3.52 2.87
CA PRO A 151 5.12 -4.80 2.26
C PRO A 151 6.61 -5.04 1.95
N THR A 152 7.47 -4.09 2.19
CA THR A 152 8.91 -4.20 1.98
C THR A 152 9.70 -3.90 3.26
N THR A 153 9.04 -3.97 4.39
CA THR A 153 9.60 -3.52 5.68
C THR A 153 10.09 -4.70 6.51
N LEU A 154 11.32 -4.58 7.00
CA LEU A 154 11.88 -5.38 8.08
C LEU A 154 11.80 -4.56 9.37
N LEU A 155 11.34 -5.16 10.48
CA LEU A 155 11.25 -4.45 11.76
C LEU A 155 11.37 -5.38 12.96
N LYS A 156 11.77 -4.85 14.11
CA LYS A 156 11.72 -5.60 15.38
C LYS A 156 10.27 -5.81 15.82
N LYS A 157 9.93 -7.02 16.23
CA LYS A 157 8.59 -7.36 16.74
C LYS A 157 8.16 -6.47 17.91
N SER A 158 9.10 -6.07 18.78
CA SER A 158 8.86 -5.18 19.94
C SER A 158 8.28 -3.81 19.55
N ILE A 159 8.37 -3.39 18.28
CA ILE A 159 7.72 -2.18 17.80
C ILE A 159 6.21 -2.27 17.99
N PHE A 160 5.62 -3.46 17.80
CA PHE A 160 4.18 -3.65 17.99
C PHE A 160 3.75 -3.59 19.47
N GLU A 161 4.64 -3.78 20.41
CA GLU A 161 4.37 -3.54 21.83
C GLU A 161 4.17 -2.04 22.11
N LYS A 162 4.92 -1.19 21.41
CA LYS A 162 4.83 0.28 21.53
C LYS A 162 3.67 0.86 20.72
N THR A 163 3.43 0.33 19.52
CA THR A 163 2.44 0.87 18.59
C THR A 163 1.07 0.19 18.69
N GLY A 164 1.00 -1.00 19.28
CA GLY A 164 -0.09 -1.93 19.06
C GLY A 164 -0.09 -2.49 17.64
N LEU A 165 -0.94 -3.46 17.38
CA LEU A 165 -1.11 -4.10 16.08
C LEU A 165 -1.67 -3.14 15.02
N LEU A 166 -1.65 -3.55 13.77
CA LEU A 166 -2.26 -2.82 12.66
C LEU A 166 -3.78 -2.73 12.89
N GLN A 167 -4.37 -1.59 12.52
CA GLN A 167 -5.80 -1.37 12.73
C GLN A 167 -6.64 -2.26 11.82
N GLU A 168 -7.35 -3.21 12.41
CA GLU A 168 -8.23 -4.15 11.71
C GLU A 168 -9.56 -3.49 11.29
N GLY A 169 -10.37 -4.21 10.49
CA GLY A 169 -11.68 -3.74 10.02
C GLY A 169 -11.62 -2.72 8.88
N ARG A 170 -10.45 -2.46 8.31
CA ARG A 170 -10.26 -1.56 7.17
C ARG A 170 -9.50 -2.22 6.05
N ARG A 171 -10.06 -2.17 4.84
CA ARG A 171 -9.38 -2.73 3.66
C ARG A 171 -8.18 -1.89 3.19
N ALA A 172 -8.11 -0.62 3.58
CA ALA A 172 -7.03 0.29 3.20
C ALA A 172 -6.75 1.32 4.30
N GLY A 173 -5.54 1.92 4.27
CA GLY A 173 -5.14 2.99 5.18
C GLY A 173 -4.65 2.53 6.56
N TYR A 174 -4.64 1.24 6.85
CA TYR A 174 -4.09 0.69 8.10
C TYR A 174 -2.58 0.93 8.21
N ASP A 175 -1.88 0.85 7.10
CA ASP A 175 -0.45 1.16 6.96
C ASP A 175 -0.17 2.65 7.17
N ALA A 176 -0.97 3.53 6.56
CA ALA A 176 -0.86 4.97 6.75
C ALA A 176 -1.14 5.36 8.21
N ALA A 177 -2.17 4.80 8.83
CA ALA A 177 -2.49 5.02 10.25
C ALA A 177 -1.32 4.58 11.15
N TRP A 178 -0.73 3.43 10.89
CA TRP A 178 0.41 2.92 11.63
C TRP A 178 1.65 3.79 11.45
N LEU A 179 1.95 4.26 10.22
CA LEU A 179 3.07 5.17 9.94
C LEU A 179 2.91 6.53 10.65
N ILE A 180 1.69 7.07 10.72
CA ILE A 180 1.39 8.29 11.49
C ILE A 180 1.67 8.04 12.98
N LYS A 181 1.26 6.88 13.51
CA LYS A 181 1.51 6.51 14.91
C LYS A 181 3.00 6.38 15.20
N LEU A 182 3.79 5.77 14.32
CA LEU A 182 5.26 5.73 14.44
C LEU A 182 5.85 7.14 14.54
N GLY A 183 5.41 8.06 13.69
CA GLY A 183 5.86 9.45 13.70
C GLY A 183 5.54 10.17 15.01
N ARG A 184 4.32 9.99 15.55
CA ARG A 184 3.90 10.57 16.84
C ARG A 184 4.71 10.03 18.04
N LEU A 185 5.11 8.76 17.98
CA LEU A 185 5.93 8.14 19.00
C LEU A 185 7.44 8.44 18.87
N GLY A 186 7.82 9.23 17.84
CA GLY A 186 9.22 9.54 17.57
C GLY A 186 10.08 8.34 17.18
N ILE A 187 9.46 7.24 16.73
CA ILE A 187 10.18 6.02 16.35
C ILE A 187 10.89 6.25 15.02
N LYS A 188 12.22 6.21 15.04
CA LYS A 188 13.05 6.38 13.85
C LYS A 188 12.91 5.19 12.90
N ARG A 189 12.82 5.49 11.62
CA ARG A 189 12.75 4.51 10.54
C ARG A 189 13.86 4.76 9.53
N GLY A 190 14.62 3.73 9.20
CA GLY A 190 15.54 3.72 8.08
C GLY A 190 14.80 3.46 6.76
N ILE A 191 15.29 4.04 5.67
CA ILE A 191 14.80 3.78 4.31
C ILE A 191 15.98 3.30 3.48
N ASN A 192 15.93 2.03 3.08
CA ASN A 192 16.97 1.43 2.24
C ASN A 192 16.63 1.65 0.77
N GLU A 193 17.04 2.77 0.20
CA GLU A 193 16.82 3.10 -1.22
C GLU A 193 17.60 2.18 -2.18
N GLY A 194 18.62 1.50 -1.69
CA GLY A 194 19.37 0.51 -2.46
C GLY A 194 18.57 -0.75 -2.75
N VAL A 195 17.53 -1.03 -1.98
CA VAL A 195 16.63 -2.19 -2.16
C VAL A 195 15.36 -1.73 -2.83
N ARG A 196 15.19 -2.11 -4.09
CA ARG A 196 14.02 -1.77 -4.92
C ARG A 196 13.24 -3.03 -5.26
N ILE A 197 11.94 -2.96 -5.11
CA ILE A 197 11.03 -4.05 -5.46
C ILE A 197 10.12 -3.56 -6.58
N ASN A 198 10.10 -4.29 -7.68
CA ASN A 198 9.15 -4.07 -8.75
C ASN A 198 7.87 -4.84 -8.45
N TYR A 199 6.75 -4.16 -8.49
CA TYR A 199 5.45 -4.80 -8.41
C TYR A 199 5.13 -5.45 -9.76
N ILE A 200 5.03 -6.78 -9.78
CA ILE A 200 4.61 -7.53 -10.98
C ILE A 200 3.08 -7.47 -11.02
N GLY A 201 2.54 -7.04 -12.17
CA GLY A 201 1.09 -6.96 -12.34
C GLY A 201 0.40 -5.91 -11.47
N PHE A 202 1.12 -4.85 -11.08
CA PHE A 202 0.50 -3.73 -10.41
C PHE A 202 -0.49 -3.03 -11.33
N ASN A 203 -1.73 -3.44 -11.20
CA ASN A 203 -2.84 -2.95 -11.98
C ASN A 203 -3.75 -2.11 -11.09
N PHE A 204 -3.80 -0.79 -11.32
CA PHE A 204 -4.73 0.07 -10.59
C PHE A 204 -6.17 -0.29 -10.93
N SER A 205 -6.46 -0.61 -12.19
CA SER A 205 -7.81 -0.99 -12.58
C SER A 205 -8.03 -1.24 -14.07
N SER A 206 -7.03 -1.29 -14.91
CA SER A 206 -7.13 -1.45 -16.37
C SER A 206 -7.96 -0.38 -17.12
N ASN A 207 -8.88 0.32 -16.45
CA ASN A 207 -9.78 1.32 -17.05
C ASN A 207 -10.26 2.38 -16.03
N LEU A 208 -10.86 3.46 -16.53
CA LEU A 208 -11.31 4.61 -15.72
C LEU A 208 -12.40 4.23 -14.71
N ALA A 209 -13.32 3.32 -15.06
CA ALA A 209 -14.40 2.91 -14.15
C ALA A 209 -13.86 2.14 -12.93
N GLY A 210 -12.92 1.23 -13.17
CA GLY A 210 -12.23 0.50 -12.08
C GLY A 210 -11.39 1.44 -11.22
N LEU A 211 -10.67 2.41 -11.83
CA LEU A 211 -9.92 3.44 -11.10
C LEU A 211 -10.83 4.27 -10.19
N TYR A 212 -12.00 4.68 -10.69
CA TYR A 212 -13.01 5.36 -9.88
C TYR A 212 -13.45 4.51 -8.67
N LYS A 213 -13.87 3.25 -8.93
CA LYS A 213 -14.30 2.31 -7.87
C LYS A 213 -13.21 2.11 -6.82
N LYS A 214 -11.97 1.92 -7.25
CA LYS A 214 -10.82 1.76 -6.35
C LYS A 214 -10.53 3.04 -5.55
N SER A 215 -10.69 4.22 -6.17
CA SER A 215 -10.53 5.50 -5.49
C SER A 215 -11.58 5.71 -4.41
N VAL A 216 -12.84 5.35 -4.67
CA VAL A 216 -13.93 5.34 -3.67
C VAL A 216 -13.58 4.41 -2.51
N LEU A 217 -13.20 3.15 -2.83
CA LEU A 217 -12.89 2.13 -1.84
C LEU A 217 -11.78 2.55 -0.88
N TYR A 218 -10.72 3.17 -1.40
CA TYR A 218 -9.57 3.59 -0.60
C TYR A 218 -9.80 4.88 0.19
N ALA A 219 -10.65 5.76 -0.32
CA ALA A 219 -10.96 7.00 0.38
C ALA A 219 -11.93 6.79 1.56
N LYS A 220 -12.86 5.83 1.45
CA LYS A 220 -13.88 5.57 2.47
C LYS A 220 -13.28 5.39 3.89
N PRO A 221 -12.27 4.53 4.15
CA PRO A 221 -11.71 4.37 5.49
C PRO A 221 -10.77 5.50 5.90
N SER A 222 -10.32 6.36 4.98
CA SER A 222 -9.31 7.38 5.27
C SER A 222 -9.79 8.48 6.22
N VAL A 223 -11.10 8.73 6.28
CA VAL A 223 -11.71 9.72 7.19
C VAL A 223 -11.62 9.34 8.67
N ALA A 224 -11.47 8.05 8.94
CA ALA A 224 -11.36 7.53 10.30
C ALA A 224 -9.89 7.37 10.74
N ILE A 225 -8.92 7.82 9.94
CA ILE A 225 -7.51 7.86 10.32
C ILE A 225 -7.27 9.12 11.15
N GLU A 226 -6.95 8.94 12.41
CA GLU A 226 -6.70 10.03 13.33
C GLU A 226 -5.55 10.95 12.87
N GLY A 227 -5.82 12.26 12.77
CA GLY A 227 -4.85 13.26 12.32
C GLY A 227 -4.56 13.27 10.81
N TYR A 228 -5.33 12.53 10.01
CA TYR A 228 -5.21 12.56 8.56
C TYR A 228 -6.27 13.47 7.95
N LEU A 229 -5.90 14.72 7.68
CA LEU A 229 -6.82 15.77 7.20
C LEU A 229 -7.05 15.76 5.69
N THR A 230 -6.19 15.06 4.93
CA THR A 230 -6.26 15.04 3.46
C THR A 230 -7.63 14.66 2.89
N PRO A 231 -8.42 13.70 3.46
CA PRO A 231 -9.75 13.37 2.95
C PRO A 231 -10.70 14.56 2.90
N TYR A 232 -10.63 15.45 3.87
CA TYR A 232 -11.52 16.61 3.93
C TYR A 232 -11.30 17.62 2.81
N LEU A 233 -10.11 17.64 2.19
CA LEU A 233 -9.85 18.45 1.00
C LEU A 233 -10.68 18.01 -0.21
N TYR A 234 -11.03 16.72 -0.29
CA TYR A 234 -11.91 16.19 -1.33
C TYR A 234 -13.38 16.55 -1.17
N ILE A 235 -13.74 17.11 -0.02
CA ILE A 235 -15.06 17.72 0.25
C ILE A 235 -14.97 19.22 0.09
N ALA A 236 -13.99 19.86 0.71
CA ALA A 236 -13.82 21.29 0.69
C ALA A 236 -13.59 21.85 -0.72
N GLY A 237 -12.82 21.15 -1.57
CA GLY A 237 -12.56 21.57 -2.94
C GLY A 237 -13.81 21.71 -3.80
N PRO A 238 -14.64 20.67 -3.97
CA PRO A 238 -15.92 20.77 -4.67
C PRO A 238 -16.88 21.80 -4.10
N LEU A 239 -16.99 21.93 -2.77
CA LEU A 239 -17.82 22.94 -2.14
C LEU A 239 -17.33 24.36 -2.44
N LEU A 240 -16.03 24.59 -2.36
CA LEU A 240 -15.42 25.88 -2.73
C LEU A 240 -15.69 26.22 -4.19
N PHE A 241 -15.55 25.23 -5.09
CA PHE A 241 -15.86 25.43 -6.51
C PHE A 241 -17.32 25.81 -6.73
N MET A 242 -18.27 25.11 -6.11
CA MET A 242 -19.72 25.42 -6.21
C MET A 242 -20.04 26.81 -5.66
N LEU A 243 -19.45 27.19 -4.52
CA LEU A 243 -19.62 28.52 -3.96
C LEU A 243 -19.07 29.61 -4.90
N THR A 244 -17.87 29.38 -5.43
CA THR A 244 -17.26 30.32 -6.37
C THR A 244 -18.08 30.45 -7.66
N LEU A 245 -18.64 29.36 -8.18
CA LEU A 245 -19.51 29.35 -9.34
C LEU A 245 -20.80 30.16 -9.12
N ALA A 246 -21.38 30.06 -7.91
CA ALA A 246 -22.56 30.85 -7.54
C ALA A 246 -22.28 32.36 -7.45
N ILE A 247 -21.03 32.76 -7.14
CA ILE A 247 -20.63 34.17 -7.04
C ILE A 247 -20.14 34.71 -8.38
N SER A 248 -19.30 33.96 -9.10
CA SER A 248 -18.68 34.41 -10.34
C SER A 248 -18.26 33.23 -11.23
N VAL A 249 -18.87 33.12 -12.40
CA VAL A 249 -18.50 32.14 -13.43
C VAL A 249 -17.04 32.32 -13.87
N LYS A 250 -16.55 33.57 -13.98
CA LYS A 250 -15.15 33.83 -14.36
C LYS A 250 -14.19 33.31 -13.30
N ALA A 251 -14.46 33.55 -12.01
CA ALA A 251 -13.64 33.03 -10.93
C ALA A 251 -13.66 31.50 -10.87
N ALA A 252 -14.81 30.88 -11.07
CA ALA A 252 -14.92 29.41 -11.13
C ALA A 252 -14.13 28.82 -12.31
N ALA A 253 -14.14 29.49 -13.47
CA ALA A 253 -13.33 29.08 -14.63
C ALA A 253 -11.82 29.16 -14.34
N PHE A 254 -11.36 30.21 -13.65
CA PHE A 254 -9.96 30.31 -13.18
C PHE A 254 -9.59 29.17 -12.19
N LEU A 255 -10.46 28.86 -11.23
CA LEU A 255 -10.25 27.74 -10.31
C LEU A 255 -10.14 26.41 -11.06
N LEU A 256 -11.01 26.19 -12.04
CA LEU A 256 -11.00 24.98 -12.86
C LEU A 256 -9.71 24.89 -13.70
N LEU A 257 -9.30 25.99 -14.31
CA LEU A 257 -8.04 26.05 -15.06
C LEU A 257 -6.85 25.72 -14.14
N PHE A 258 -6.79 26.34 -12.95
CA PHE A 258 -5.73 26.09 -11.98
C PHE A 258 -5.73 24.64 -11.50
N TYR A 259 -6.91 24.08 -11.26
CA TYR A 259 -7.05 22.67 -10.91
C TYR A 259 -6.46 21.74 -11.99
N PHE A 260 -6.80 21.95 -13.26
CA PHE A 260 -6.24 21.14 -14.34
C PHE A 260 -4.75 21.35 -14.53
N LEU A 261 -4.25 22.57 -14.40
CA LEU A 261 -2.80 22.82 -14.40
C LEU A 261 -2.10 22.08 -13.26
N ALA A 262 -2.70 22.07 -12.07
CA ALA A 262 -2.17 21.32 -10.95
C ALA A 262 -2.15 19.79 -11.23
N ARG A 263 -3.20 19.27 -11.84
CA ARG A 263 -3.32 17.83 -12.18
C ARG A 263 -2.45 17.41 -13.36
N ILE A 264 -2.26 18.28 -14.33
CA ILE A 264 -1.46 17.97 -15.51
C ILE A 264 0.03 18.23 -15.26
N ILE A 265 0.40 19.23 -14.46
CA ILE A 265 1.80 19.64 -14.30
C ILE A 265 2.31 19.45 -12.88
N PHE A 266 1.76 20.17 -11.90
CA PHE A 266 2.38 20.26 -10.57
C PHE A 266 2.41 18.93 -9.83
N ILE A 267 1.27 18.24 -9.74
CA ILE A 267 1.17 17.00 -8.96
C ILE A 267 2.04 15.88 -9.54
N PRO A 268 1.98 15.57 -10.86
CA PRO A 268 2.84 14.53 -11.42
C PRO A 268 4.34 14.86 -11.31
N VAL A 269 4.74 16.11 -11.52
CA VAL A 269 6.16 16.53 -11.39
C VAL A 269 6.66 16.36 -9.95
N LEU A 270 5.85 16.80 -8.96
CA LEU A 270 6.21 16.71 -7.54
C LEU A 270 6.21 15.26 -7.04
N LYS A 271 5.29 14.46 -7.51
CA LYS A 271 5.15 13.05 -7.08
C LYS A 271 6.08 12.11 -7.79
N SER A 272 6.31 12.32 -9.09
CA SER A 272 7.19 11.50 -9.91
C SER A 272 8.66 11.94 -9.81
N ARG A 273 9.50 11.38 -10.65
CA ARG A 273 10.91 11.79 -10.76
C ARG A 273 11.04 12.99 -11.73
N GLY A 274 10.55 14.15 -11.30
CA GLY A 274 10.54 15.37 -12.11
C GLY A 274 9.72 15.20 -13.40
N ILE A 275 10.28 15.62 -14.53
CA ILE A 275 9.62 15.59 -15.84
C ILE A 275 9.74 14.26 -16.60
N LEU A 276 10.25 13.21 -15.95
CA LEU A 276 10.51 11.92 -16.64
C LEU A 276 9.26 11.34 -17.30
N PHE A 277 8.10 11.43 -16.63
CA PHE A 277 6.83 10.96 -17.20
C PHE A 277 6.49 11.63 -18.53
N TYR A 278 6.71 12.94 -18.64
CA TYR A 278 6.42 13.72 -19.86
C TYR A 278 7.37 13.37 -21.02
N LYS A 279 8.61 13.01 -20.68
CA LYS A 279 9.59 12.60 -21.71
C LYS A 279 9.27 11.22 -22.28
N GLU A 280 8.83 10.29 -21.41
CA GLU A 280 8.55 8.92 -21.82
C GLU A 280 7.14 8.74 -22.38
N HIS A 281 6.16 9.52 -21.90
CA HIS A 281 4.73 9.39 -22.22
C HIS A 281 4.08 10.74 -22.56
N PRO A 282 4.54 11.48 -23.58
CA PRO A 282 4.07 12.85 -23.85
C PRO A 282 2.57 12.94 -24.16
N LEU A 283 2.02 11.99 -24.93
CA LEU A 283 0.59 11.97 -25.27
C LEU A 283 -0.26 11.69 -24.02
N GLU A 284 0.14 10.75 -23.19
CA GLU A 284 -0.55 10.43 -21.94
C GLU A 284 -0.46 11.59 -20.94
N ALA A 285 0.66 12.31 -20.93
CA ALA A 285 0.82 13.51 -20.11
C ALA A 285 -0.16 14.60 -20.52
N LEU A 286 -0.34 14.82 -21.81
CA LEU A 286 -1.22 15.87 -22.33
C LEU A 286 -2.70 15.53 -22.16
N LEU A 287 -3.11 14.31 -22.50
CA LEU A 287 -4.52 13.92 -22.59
C LEU A 287 -4.99 13.11 -21.36
N GLY A 288 -4.09 12.30 -20.78
CA GLY A 288 -4.45 11.33 -19.76
C GLY A 288 -4.39 11.88 -18.32
N LEU A 289 -3.36 12.68 -17.98
CA LEU A 289 -3.14 13.12 -16.59
C LEU A 289 -4.32 13.90 -16.01
N GLY A 290 -4.89 14.84 -16.79
CA GLY A 290 -6.04 15.64 -16.35
C GLY A 290 -7.28 14.77 -16.10
N ILE A 291 -7.60 13.87 -17.04
CA ILE A 291 -8.75 12.96 -16.95
C ILE A 291 -8.59 12.00 -15.77
N VAL A 292 -7.45 11.34 -15.69
CA VAL A 292 -7.16 10.38 -14.62
C VAL A 292 -7.14 11.06 -13.25
N GLY A 293 -6.53 12.24 -13.15
CA GLY A 293 -6.54 13.03 -11.93
C GLY A 293 -7.94 13.40 -11.47
N PHE A 294 -8.80 13.84 -12.40
CA PHE A 294 -10.20 14.16 -12.11
C PHE A 294 -10.99 12.94 -11.63
N ILE A 295 -10.85 11.80 -12.31
CA ILE A 295 -11.53 10.55 -11.91
C ILE A 295 -11.09 10.08 -10.51
N ILE A 296 -9.80 10.20 -10.18
CA ILE A 296 -9.29 9.90 -8.84
C ILE A 296 -9.93 10.81 -7.79
N ASP A 297 -10.00 12.12 -8.05
CA ASP A 297 -10.57 13.06 -7.08
C ASP A 297 -12.07 12.90 -6.91
N LEU A 298 -12.80 12.66 -8.00
CA LEU A 298 -14.22 12.36 -7.95
C LEU A 298 -14.48 11.11 -7.11
N GLY A 299 -13.73 10.03 -7.37
CA GLY A 299 -13.84 8.81 -6.56
C GLY A 299 -13.50 9.05 -5.08
N LYS A 300 -12.45 9.82 -4.81
CA LYS A 300 -12.06 10.15 -3.44
C LYS A 300 -13.09 11.06 -2.73
N SER A 301 -13.69 12.01 -3.45
CA SER A 301 -14.78 12.83 -2.90
C SER A 301 -15.95 11.95 -2.47
N VAL A 302 -16.44 11.09 -3.37
CA VAL A 302 -17.54 10.16 -3.07
C VAL A 302 -17.18 9.21 -1.93
N GLY A 303 -15.99 8.61 -1.97
CA GLY A 303 -15.51 7.71 -0.91
C GLY A 303 -15.39 8.39 0.45
N THR A 304 -14.94 9.63 0.49
CA THR A 304 -14.86 10.42 1.72
C THR A 304 -16.25 10.69 2.31
N TRP A 305 -17.24 11.08 1.49
CA TRP A 305 -18.63 11.24 1.94
C TRP A 305 -19.20 9.94 2.50
N GLN A 306 -19.01 8.84 1.77
CA GLN A 306 -19.43 7.51 2.26
C GLN A 306 -18.74 7.14 3.57
N GLY A 307 -17.46 7.49 3.71
CA GLY A 307 -16.68 7.26 4.93
C GLY A 307 -17.23 8.05 6.11
N ILE A 308 -17.52 9.34 5.96
CA ILE A 308 -18.11 10.16 7.01
C ILE A 308 -19.44 9.55 7.48
N TYR A 309 -20.31 9.19 6.53
CA TYR A 309 -21.58 8.56 6.86
C TYR A 309 -21.42 7.22 7.59
N HIS A 310 -20.43 6.43 7.21
CA HIS A 310 -20.22 5.09 7.76
C HIS A 310 -19.52 5.10 9.13
N TYR A 311 -18.47 5.92 9.30
CA TYR A 311 -17.65 5.91 10.51
C TYR A 311 -18.11 6.93 11.57
N PHE A 312 -18.89 7.93 11.18
CA PHE A 312 -19.48 8.92 12.08
C PHE A 312 -21.02 8.94 11.92
N PRO A 313 -21.72 7.82 12.21
CA PRO A 313 -23.17 7.81 12.15
C PRO A 313 -23.67 8.91 13.08
N ARG A 314 -24.65 9.70 12.62
CA ARG A 314 -25.36 10.62 13.49
C ARG A 314 -25.85 9.81 14.68
N SER A 315 -25.47 10.20 15.91
CA SER A 315 -26.09 9.63 17.10
C SER A 315 -27.58 9.73 16.88
N SER A 316 -28.26 8.60 16.71
CA SER A 316 -29.69 8.57 16.70
C SER A 316 -30.10 9.23 18.00
N ALA A 317 -30.84 10.32 17.92
CA ALA A 317 -31.59 10.87 19.02
C ALA A 317 -32.63 9.80 19.45
N ALA A 318 -32.14 8.81 20.18
CA ALA A 318 -32.91 7.81 20.91
C ALA A 318 -32.85 8.23 22.37
N GLY A 319 -33.60 9.26 22.66
CA GLY A 319 -33.89 9.79 23.97
C GLY A 319 -35.25 10.46 23.93
N ARG A 320 -36.31 9.66 23.86
CA ARG A 320 -37.64 9.97 24.42
C ARG A 320 -38.29 8.67 24.81
#